data_6fa49b1ea1a1944fe15c1be573f80976
#
_entry.id   6fa49b1ea1a1944fe15c1be573f80976
#
_cell.length_a   1.000
_cell.length_b   1.000
_cell.length_c   1.000
_cell.angle_alpha   90.00
_cell.angle_beta   90.00
_cell.angle_gamma   90.00
#
_symmetry.space_group_name_H-M   'P 1'
#
loop_
_entity.id
_entity.type
_entity.pdbx_description
1 polymer ?
#
loop_
_entity_poly.entity_id
_entity_poly.type
_entity_poly.pdbx_seq_one_letter_code
_entity_poly.pdbx_strand_id
1 'polypeptide(L)' 'MATKALDELTESDFKSYERVRVRGKWNMFDPRAESASGLDKDTYLGVLSNYNALMQRFPNVRQFTNLTPIRFD' A
#
# COMPACT_ATOMS: atom_id res chain seq x y z
N MET A 1 4.87 16.78 -10.58
CA MET A 1 4.76 16.08 -9.66
C MET A 1 5.38 14.85 -9.75
N ALA A 2 6.09 14.48 -9.00
CA ALA A 2 6.84 13.31 -9.11
C ALA A 2 6.31 12.24 -8.25
N THR A 3 6.52 11.02 -8.66
CA THR A 3 6.22 9.88 -7.83
C THR A 3 7.37 9.74 -6.84
N LYS A 4 7.04 9.45 -5.59
CA LYS A 4 8.09 9.26 -4.61
C LYS A 4 8.95 8.06 -4.96
N ALA A 5 10.25 8.20 -4.76
CA ALA A 5 11.18 7.11 -5.04
C ALA A 5 11.12 6.06 -3.94
N LEU A 6 11.58 4.86 -4.25
CA LEU A 6 11.52 3.74 -3.32
C LEU A 6 12.17 4.06 -1.97
N ASP A 7 13.34 4.69 -1.99
CA ASP A 7 14.04 4.96 -0.74
C ASP A 7 13.44 6.11 0.06
N GLU A 8 12.43 6.77 -0.48
CA GLU A 8 11.71 7.79 0.26
C GLU A 8 10.44 7.23 0.88
N LEU A 9 10.11 6.00 0.58
CA LEU A 9 8.90 5.37 1.09
C LEU A 9 9.22 4.62 2.38
N THR A 10 8.27 4.62 3.30
CA THR A 10 8.47 3.97 4.60
C THR A 10 7.57 2.78 4.74
N GLU A 11 7.85 1.98 5.76
CA GLU A 11 7.00 0.84 6.07
C GLU A 11 5.59 1.31 6.38
N SER A 12 5.45 2.44 7.04
CA SER A 12 4.15 3.00 7.37
C SER A 12 3.36 3.35 6.11
N ASP A 13 4.03 3.91 5.11
CA ASP A 13 3.40 4.23 3.85
C ASP A 13 2.86 2.96 3.19
N PHE A 14 3.66 1.91 3.20
CA PHE A 14 3.26 0.65 2.60
C PHE A 14 2.09 0.03 3.37
N LYS A 15 2.11 0.12 4.69
CA LYS A 15 1.01 -0.40 5.49
C LYS A 15 -0.30 0.32 5.19
N SER A 16 -0.25 1.62 5.03
CA SER A 16 -1.44 2.40 4.71
C SER A 16 -2.04 1.97 3.37
N TYR A 17 -1.18 1.75 2.39
CA TYR A 17 -1.61 1.30 1.08
C TYR A 17 -2.22 -0.10 1.18
N GLU A 18 -1.54 -1.02 1.88
CA GLU A 18 -2.00 -2.39 2.00
C GLU A 18 -3.33 -2.49 2.71
N ARG A 19 -3.56 -1.62 3.68
CA ARG A 19 -4.81 -1.63 4.40
C ARG A 19 -5.99 -1.42 3.46
N VAL A 20 -5.83 -0.51 2.51
CA VAL A 20 -6.89 -0.23 1.54
C VAL A 20 -6.98 -1.35 0.52
N ARG A 21 -5.84 -1.87 0.07
CA ARG A 21 -5.82 -2.92 -0.92
C ARG A 21 -6.52 -4.18 -0.41
N VAL A 22 -6.25 -4.54 0.83
CA VAL A 22 -6.82 -5.75 1.40
C VAL A 22 -8.33 -5.66 1.56
N ARG A 23 -8.84 -4.45 1.79
CA ARG A 23 -10.27 -4.30 1.89
C ARG A 23 -10.99 -4.60 0.59
N GLY A 24 -10.33 -4.38 -0.52
CA GLY A 24 -10.91 -4.68 -1.83
C GLY A 24 -12.11 -3.87 -2.21
N LYS A 25 -12.31 -2.73 -1.55
CA LYS A 25 -13.48 -1.91 -1.81
C LYS A 25 -13.39 -1.14 -3.10
N TRP A 26 -12.18 -0.72 -3.47
CA TRP A 26 -11.97 0.04 -4.69
C TRP A 26 -10.80 -0.52 -5.46
N ASN A 27 -10.80 -0.27 -6.77
CA ASN A 27 -9.63 -0.53 -7.58
C ASN A 27 -8.53 0.41 -7.08
N MET A 28 -7.30 -0.07 -6.97
CA MET A 28 -6.22 0.76 -6.43
C MET A 28 -5.85 1.93 -7.31
N PHE A 29 -6.35 1.98 -8.55
CA PHE A 29 -6.15 3.13 -9.39
C PHE A 29 -7.27 4.16 -9.22
N ASP A 30 -8.26 3.85 -8.40
CA ASP A 30 -9.39 4.76 -8.16
C ASP A 30 -8.95 5.83 -7.17
N PRO A 31 -9.27 7.11 -7.43
CA PRO A 31 -8.90 8.18 -6.48
C PRO A 31 -9.46 7.99 -5.08
N ARG A 32 -10.56 7.24 -4.95
CA ARG A 32 -11.11 6.99 -3.63
C ARG A 32 -10.22 6.09 -2.80
N ALA A 33 -9.48 5.17 -3.45
CA ALA A 33 -8.55 4.33 -2.75
C ALA A 33 -7.39 5.17 -2.19
N GLU A 34 -6.95 6.12 -2.97
CA GLU A 34 -5.88 7.01 -2.53
C GLU A 34 -6.34 7.82 -1.30
N SER A 35 -7.54 8.36 -1.35
CA SER A 35 -8.08 9.12 -0.22
C SER A 35 -8.24 8.25 1.01
N ALA A 36 -8.68 7.03 0.83
CA ALA A 36 -8.87 6.12 1.95
C ALA A 36 -7.55 5.72 2.60
N SER A 37 -6.46 5.75 1.84
CA SER A 37 -5.16 5.37 2.37
C SER A 37 -4.58 6.45 3.28
N GLY A 38 -5.04 7.69 3.11
CA GLY A 38 -4.48 8.80 3.87
C GLY A 38 -3.13 9.28 3.36
N LEU A 39 -2.65 8.70 2.28
CA LEU A 39 -1.37 9.11 1.70
C LEU A 39 -1.60 10.22 0.69
N ASP A 40 -0.60 11.10 0.56
CA ASP A 40 -0.68 12.10 -0.48
C ASP A 40 -0.40 11.45 -1.83
N LYS A 41 -0.69 12.17 -2.88
CA LYS A 41 -0.63 11.59 -4.22
C LYS A 41 0.75 11.05 -4.58
N ASP A 42 1.79 11.83 -4.28
CA ASP A 42 3.13 11.42 -4.62
C ASP A 42 3.53 10.13 -3.89
N THR A 43 3.16 10.02 -2.64
CA THR A 43 3.44 8.85 -1.84
C THR A 43 2.64 7.65 -2.34
N TYR A 44 1.36 7.87 -2.61
CA TYR A 44 0.50 6.78 -3.08
C TYR A 44 1.01 6.22 -4.41
N LEU A 45 1.35 7.10 -5.34
CA LEU A 45 1.88 6.66 -6.63
C LEU A 45 3.24 6.00 -6.47
N GLY A 46 4.01 6.45 -5.50
CA GLY A 46 5.30 5.83 -5.21
C GLY A 46 5.14 4.40 -4.77
N VAL A 47 4.20 4.14 -3.86
CA VAL A 47 3.94 2.78 -3.39
C VAL A 47 3.44 1.92 -4.55
N LEU A 48 2.54 2.46 -5.35
CA LEU A 48 1.97 1.71 -6.45
C LEU A 48 3.03 1.34 -7.48
N SER A 49 3.92 2.27 -7.80
CA SER A 49 4.97 2.04 -8.77
C SER A 49 6.06 1.11 -8.28
N ASN A 50 6.31 1.11 -6.97
CA ASN A 50 7.39 0.33 -6.39
C ASN A 50 6.88 -0.85 -5.57
N TYR A 51 5.67 -1.30 -5.86
CA TYR A 51 5.01 -2.30 -5.03
C TYR A 51 5.83 -3.57 -4.85
N ASN A 52 6.37 -4.11 -5.93
CA ASN A 52 7.16 -5.34 -5.82
C ASN A 52 8.41 -5.15 -4.97
N ALA A 53 9.06 -4.01 -5.14
CA ALA A 53 10.26 -3.73 -4.35
C ALA A 53 9.91 -3.55 -2.88
N LEU A 54 8.77 -2.93 -2.61
CA LEU A 54 8.32 -2.76 -1.23
C LEU A 54 7.95 -4.09 -0.60
N MET A 55 7.40 -5.01 -1.36
CA MET A 55 7.11 -6.33 -0.85
C MET A 55 8.38 -7.04 -0.41
N GLN A 56 9.45 -6.86 -1.14
CA GLN A 56 10.72 -7.47 -0.80
C GLN A 56 11.38 -6.77 0.38
N ARG A 57 11.20 -5.46 0.47
CA ARG A 57 11.80 -4.69 1.52
C ARG A 57 11.08 -4.84 2.85
N PHE A 58 9.75 -4.95 2.79
CA PHE A 58 8.93 -5.06 3.98
C PHE A 58 8.00 -6.27 3.87
N PRO A 59 8.54 -7.46 3.82
CA PRO A 59 7.72 -8.65 3.60
C PRO A 59 6.70 -8.89 4.72
N ASN A 60 7.01 -8.43 5.92
CA ASN A 60 6.11 -8.64 7.04
C ASN A 60 4.79 -7.89 6.90
N VAL A 61 4.82 -6.75 6.24
CA VAL A 61 3.61 -5.97 6.05
C VAL A 61 2.61 -6.75 5.20
N ARG A 62 3.07 -7.28 4.07
CA ARG A 62 2.20 -8.01 3.19
C ARG A 62 1.71 -9.29 3.83
N GLN A 63 2.59 -9.98 4.51
CA GLN A 63 2.27 -11.22 5.15
C GLN A 63 1.22 -11.00 6.24
N PHE A 64 1.37 -9.94 7.00
CA PHE A 64 0.42 -9.63 8.06
C PHE A 64 -0.97 -9.33 7.48
N THR A 65 -1.06 -8.53 6.45
CA THR A 65 -2.35 -8.18 5.89
C THR A 65 -3.02 -9.36 5.23
N ASN A 66 -2.24 -10.26 4.66
CA ASN A 66 -2.81 -11.45 4.04
C ASN A 66 -3.36 -12.43 5.05
N LEU A 67 -2.79 -12.47 6.24
CA LEU A 67 -3.27 -13.40 7.24
C LEU A 67 -4.57 -12.96 7.86
N THR A 68 -4.77 -11.69 7.92
CA THR A 68 -5.95 -11.16 8.56
C THR A 68 -7.26 -11.71 8.05
N PRO A 69 -7.52 -11.72 6.79
CA PRO A 69 -8.78 -12.22 6.31
C PRO A 69 -8.92 -13.71 6.43
N ILE A 70 -7.82 -14.38 6.50
CA ILE A 70 -7.93 -15.76 6.56
C ILE A 70 -8.31 -16.30 7.82
N ARG A 71 -8.10 -15.63 8.81
CA ARG A 71 -8.34 -16.15 9.98
C ARG A 71 -9.62 -16.21 10.29
N PHE A 72 -10.38 -15.99 9.91
CA PHE A 72 -11.61 -15.99 10.27
C PHE A 72 -12.14 -17.20 10.19
N ASP A 73 -11.97 -17.79 10.22
CA ASP A 73 -12.56 -18.87 10.21
C ASP A 73 -12.45 -19.47 10.73
#